data_1931a2d69ae4175d8a7712f84946362d
#
_entry.id   1931a2d69ae4175d8a7712f84946362d
#
_cell.length_a   1.000
_cell.length_b   1.000
_cell.length_c   1.000
_cell.angle_alpha   90.00
_cell.angle_beta   90.00
_cell.angle_gamma   90.00
#
_symmetry.space_group_name_H-M   'P 1'
#
loop_
_entity.id
_entity.type
_entity.pdbx_description
1 polymer ?
#
loop_
_entity_poly.entity_id
_entity_poly.type
_entity_poly.pdbx_seq_one_letter_code
_entity_poly.pdbx_strand_id
1 'polypeptide(L)'
;MTDDSRTTTCCVVGAGPGGVMLALLLARAGVRVTLLEAHRDFERDFRGDTIHPATLEVLEQIGLAERLHTLPHVKAESFRFVSPVAIDTPAVFSRLPTPFPYMMIMPQARFLEFLVKDAKRYPHFDLKLGAHVDGLIEENGAVRGIAYRAGDERGEVRAQLTVAADGRFSRVRKLAGLEPISTSGAMEILWFRLPRRPGDAHDEAAIDVGPRQVIAVLGRPHEWQLGYVGPRDATARSRTRG
;
A
#
# COMPACT_ATOMS: atom_id res chain seq x y z
N MET A 1 -23.44 -23.81 13.24
CA MET A 1 -22.17 -23.09 13.44
C MET A 1 -21.11 -23.90 12.74
N THR A 2 -20.73 -23.53 11.52
CA THR A 2 -19.61 -24.15 10.81
C THR A 2 -18.33 -23.58 11.43
N ASP A 3 -17.59 -24.46 12.11
CA ASP A 3 -16.24 -24.15 12.60
C ASP A 3 -15.33 -23.94 11.37
N ASP A 4 -15.19 -22.69 10.90
CA ASP A 4 -14.29 -22.32 9.81
C ASP A 4 -12.87 -22.06 10.38
N SER A 5 -12.39 -22.95 11.25
CA SER A 5 -11.02 -22.94 11.74
C SER A 5 -10.07 -23.42 10.63
N ARG A 6 -9.44 -22.47 9.93
CA ARG A 6 -8.44 -22.78 8.90
C ARG A 6 -7.06 -22.81 9.55
N THR A 7 -6.31 -23.86 9.26
CA THR A 7 -4.91 -23.97 9.67
C THR A 7 -4.00 -23.63 8.49
N THR A 8 -3.11 -22.68 8.69
CA THR A 8 -2.13 -22.25 7.71
C THR A 8 -0.71 -22.22 8.32
N THR A 9 0.33 -22.11 7.51
CA THR A 9 1.69 -21.92 8.01
C THR A 9 1.91 -20.46 8.41
N CYS A 10 1.46 -19.52 7.56
CA CYS A 10 1.58 -18.10 7.82
C CYS A 10 0.24 -17.39 7.62
N CYS A 11 -0.18 -16.61 8.61
CA CYS A 11 -1.31 -15.70 8.52
C CYS A 11 -0.79 -14.27 8.38
N VAL A 12 -1.10 -13.60 7.28
CA VAL A 12 -0.72 -12.20 7.04
C VAL A 12 -1.98 -11.34 7.21
N VAL A 13 -1.91 -10.35 8.07
CA VAL A 13 -3.01 -9.41 8.34
C VAL A 13 -2.73 -8.07 7.67
N GLY A 14 -3.60 -7.67 6.75
CA GLY A 14 -3.51 -6.45 5.95
C GLY A 14 -3.01 -6.71 4.53
N ALA A 15 -3.88 -6.48 3.54
CA ALA A 15 -3.56 -6.63 2.13
C ALA A 15 -3.11 -5.30 1.48
N GLY A 16 -2.32 -4.52 2.19
CA GLY A 16 -1.52 -3.44 1.61
C GLY A 16 -0.34 -4.00 0.79
N PRO A 17 0.46 -3.13 0.14
CA PRO A 17 1.56 -3.57 -0.74
C PRO A 17 2.53 -4.58 -0.10
N GLY A 18 2.93 -4.32 1.15
CA GLY A 18 3.82 -5.22 1.88
C GLY A 18 3.19 -6.57 2.20
N GLY A 19 1.92 -6.58 2.65
CA GLY A 19 1.22 -7.82 2.99
C GLY A 19 0.91 -8.68 1.77
N VAL A 20 0.45 -8.08 0.67
CA VAL A 20 0.19 -8.81 -0.58
C VAL A 20 1.50 -9.36 -1.17
N MET A 21 2.57 -8.55 -1.19
CA MET A 21 3.87 -9.00 -1.70
C MET A 21 4.42 -10.17 -0.87
N LEU A 22 4.38 -10.06 0.45
CA LEU A 22 4.81 -11.15 1.34
C LEU A 22 4.01 -12.43 1.09
N ALA A 23 2.67 -12.31 1.04
CA ALA A 23 1.80 -13.46 0.83
C ALA A 23 2.04 -14.13 -0.55
N LEU A 24 2.25 -13.34 -1.61
CA LEU A 24 2.62 -13.83 -2.93
C LEU A 24 3.95 -14.61 -2.89
N LEU A 25 4.99 -14.04 -2.28
CA LEU A 25 6.31 -14.68 -2.21
C LEU A 25 6.26 -15.98 -1.40
N LEU A 26 5.54 -16.02 -0.28
CA LEU A 26 5.32 -17.22 0.52
C LEU A 26 4.58 -18.31 -0.29
N ALA A 27 3.50 -17.94 -0.97
CA ALA A 27 2.75 -18.87 -1.79
C ALA A 27 3.59 -19.45 -2.94
N ARG A 28 4.40 -18.63 -3.60
CA ARG A 28 5.37 -19.07 -4.62
C ARG A 28 6.39 -20.06 -4.07
N ALA A 29 6.83 -19.87 -2.83
CA ALA A 29 7.75 -20.78 -2.14
C ALA A 29 7.07 -22.08 -1.61
N GLY A 30 5.77 -22.29 -1.91
CA GLY A 30 5.02 -23.47 -1.47
C GLY A 30 4.56 -23.38 -0.02
N VAL A 31 4.69 -22.23 0.64
CA VAL A 31 4.21 -22.01 2.01
C VAL A 31 2.72 -21.73 1.98
N ARG A 32 1.95 -22.45 2.81
CA ARG A 32 0.52 -22.15 2.97
C ARG A 32 0.36 -20.81 3.67
N VAL A 33 -0.33 -19.88 3.01
CA VAL A 33 -0.54 -18.52 3.51
C VAL A 33 -2.01 -18.12 3.39
N THR A 34 -2.53 -17.56 4.47
CA THR A 34 -3.84 -16.89 4.48
C THR A 34 -3.61 -15.40 4.67
N LEU A 35 -4.08 -14.60 3.71
CA LEU A 35 -4.04 -13.14 3.73
C LEU A 35 -5.42 -12.60 4.11
N LEU A 36 -5.47 -11.78 5.15
CA LEU A 36 -6.69 -11.15 5.64
C LEU A 36 -6.68 -9.66 5.35
N GLU A 37 -7.80 -9.14 4.89
CA GLU A 37 -7.99 -7.72 4.63
C GLU A 37 -9.34 -7.27 5.18
N ALA A 38 -9.34 -6.16 5.92
CA ALA A 38 -10.54 -5.61 6.54
C ALA A 38 -11.54 -5.06 5.53
N HIS A 39 -11.08 -4.53 4.41
CA HIS A 39 -11.96 -4.01 3.35
C HIS A 39 -12.39 -5.12 2.39
N ARG A 40 -13.51 -4.87 1.69
CA ARG A 40 -14.09 -5.83 0.73
C ARG A 40 -13.46 -5.78 -0.66
N ASP A 41 -12.61 -4.78 -0.92
CA ASP A 41 -11.92 -4.53 -2.18
C ASP A 41 -10.54 -3.90 -1.94
N PHE A 42 -9.82 -3.54 -2.99
CA PHE A 42 -8.53 -2.84 -2.94
C PHE A 42 -8.66 -1.35 -3.22
N GLU A 43 -9.85 -0.85 -3.47
CA GLU A 43 -10.06 0.58 -3.64
C GLU A 43 -9.75 1.30 -2.32
N ARG A 44 -8.69 2.09 -2.33
CA ARG A 44 -8.25 2.91 -1.20
C ARG A 44 -8.17 4.35 -1.66
N ASP A 45 -8.65 5.23 -0.82
CA ASP A 45 -8.47 6.65 -1.08
C ASP A 45 -6.98 7.00 -1.01
N PHE A 46 -6.43 7.36 -2.17
CA PHE A 46 -5.29 8.24 -2.31
C PHE A 46 -3.99 7.86 -1.60
N ARG A 47 -3.49 6.61 -1.67
CA ARG A 47 -2.18 6.27 -1.10
C ARG A 47 -1.38 5.33 -1.98
N GLY A 48 -0.05 5.58 -2.01
CA GLY A 48 0.91 4.60 -2.46
C GLY A 48 0.91 4.29 -3.95
N ASP A 49 0.68 5.30 -4.80
CA ASP A 49 0.63 5.13 -6.26
C ASP A 49 2.01 4.97 -6.91
N THR A 50 3.08 5.01 -6.13
CA THR A 50 4.45 4.95 -6.62
C THR A 50 5.10 3.59 -6.34
N ILE A 51 5.65 2.98 -7.38
CA ILE A 51 6.42 1.75 -7.32
C ILE A 51 7.86 2.10 -7.66
N HIS A 52 8.75 1.95 -6.70
CA HIS A 52 10.16 2.31 -6.83
C HIS A 52 11.00 1.24 -7.53
N PRO A 53 12.17 1.58 -8.08
CA PRO A 53 13.07 0.65 -8.76
C PRO A 53 13.30 -0.67 -8.03
N ALA A 54 13.61 -0.62 -6.74
CA ALA A 54 13.84 -1.84 -5.95
C ALA A 54 12.64 -2.80 -5.92
N THR A 55 11.40 -2.28 -5.94
CA THR A 55 10.21 -3.13 -6.02
C THR A 55 10.07 -3.74 -7.42
N LEU A 56 10.40 -2.98 -8.48
CA LEU A 56 10.38 -3.49 -9.84
C LEU A 56 11.45 -4.58 -10.05
N GLU A 57 12.63 -4.45 -9.43
CA GLU A 57 13.67 -5.50 -9.42
C GLU A 57 13.18 -6.79 -8.74
N VAL A 58 12.49 -6.68 -7.60
CA VAL A 58 11.87 -7.85 -6.96
C VAL A 58 10.85 -8.50 -7.89
N LEU A 59 10.03 -7.70 -8.58
CA LEU A 59 9.06 -8.22 -9.55
C LEU A 59 9.73 -8.87 -10.75
N GLU A 60 10.87 -8.36 -11.20
CA GLU A 60 11.68 -8.97 -12.26
C GLU A 60 12.21 -10.34 -11.83
N GLN A 61 12.79 -10.44 -10.63
CA GLN A 61 13.29 -11.70 -10.07
C GLN A 61 12.21 -12.79 -9.98
N ILE A 62 10.96 -12.39 -9.83
CA ILE A 62 9.82 -13.32 -9.78
C ILE A 62 9.07 -13.43 -11.13
N GLY A 63 9.56 -12.80 -12.19
CA GLY A 63 9.00 -12.88 -13.55
C GLY A 63 7.68 -12.13 -13.73
N LEU A 64 7.43 -11.07 -12.95
CA LEU A 64 6.20 -10.29 -13.01
C LEU A 64 6.36 -8.88 -13.59
N ALA A 65 7.60 -8.36 -13.71
CA ALA A 65 7.83 -6.98 -14.13
C ALA A 65 7.28 -6.72 -15.55
N GLU A 66 7.56 -7.57 -16.51
CA GLU A 66 7.07 -7.42 -17.89
C GLU A 66 5.54 -7.35 -17.95
N ARG A 67 4.87 -8.25 -17.23
CA ARG A 67 3.39 -8.27 -17.15
C ARG A 67 2.83 -7.03 -16.45
N LEU A 68 3.52 -6.53 -15.42
CA LEU A 68 3.11 -5.28 -14.76
C LEU A 68 3.18 -4.10 -15.74
N HIS A 69 4.21 -4.05 -16.58
CA HIS A 69 4.40 -2.98 -17.58
C HIS A 69 3.33 -2.96 -18.67
N THR A 70 2.54 -4.02 -18.84
CA THR A 70 1.38 -4.00 -19.76
C THR A 70 0.19 -3.21 -19.21
N LEU A 71 0.17 -2.92 -17.91
CA LEU A 71 -0.90 -2.13 -17.30
C LEU A 71 -0.64 -0.63 -17.48
N PRO A 72 -1.70 0.20 -17.56
CA PRO A 72 -1.56 1.66 -17.66
C PRO A 72 -0.75 2.23 -16.49
N HIS A 73 0.34 2.92 -16.78
CA HIS A 73 1.22 3.55 -15.81
C HIS A 73 1.94 4.76 -16.42
N VAL A 74 2.58 5.55 -15.57
CA VAL A 74 3.49 6.63 -15.94
C VAL A 74 4.87 6.30 -15.39
N LYS A 75 5.93 6.66 -16.12
CA LYS A 75 7.33 6.53 -15.70
C LYS A 75 7.86 7.92 -15.38
N ALA A 76 8.23 8.16 -14.12
CA ALA A 76 8.90 9.36 -13.70
C ALA A 76 10.40 9.07 -13.51
N GLU A 77 11.24 9.63 -14.38
CA GLU A 77 12.69 9.44 -14.34
C GLU A 77 13.39 10.33 -13.32
N SER A 78 12.65 11.31 -12.79
CA SER A 78 13.14 12.21 -11.75
C SER A 78 12.03 12.61 -10.80
N PHE A 79 12.43 13.08 -9.63
CA PHE A 79 11.56 13.72 -8.65
C PHE A 79 12.04 15.15 -8.42
N ARG A 80 11.16 16.13 -8.59
CA ARG A 80 11.49 17.55 -8.56
C ARG A 80 10.94 18.22 -7.31
N PHE A 81 11.68 19.18 -6.79
CA PHE A 81 11.20 20.20 -5.88
C PHE A 81 11.07 21.52 -6.66
N VAL A 82 9.87 22.05 -6.70
CA VAL A 82 9.55 23.29 -7.41
C VAL A 82 9.22 24.36 -6.39
N SER A 83 9.88 25.50 -6.44
CA SER A 83 9.61 26.65 -5.58
C SER A 83 9.61 27.93 -6.40
N PRO A 84 9.09 29.07 -5.88
CA PRO A 84 9.11 30.35 -6.60
C PRO A 84 10.49 30.86 -6.97
N VAL A 85 11.56 30.38 -6.32
CA VAL A 85 12.94 30.86 -6.50
C VAL A 85 13.85 29.84 -7.16
N ALA A 86 13.49 28.55 -7.17
CA ALA A 86 14.35 27.50 -7.73
C ALA A 86 13.53 26.24 -8.09
N ILE A 87 14.05 25.49 -9.06
CA ILE A 87 13.68 24.11 -9.33
C ILE A 87 14.90 23.27 -9.00
N ASP A 88 14.75 22.32 -8.09
CA ASP A 88 15.79 21.36 -7.74
C ASP A 88 15.32 19.94 -8.06
N THR A 89 16.25 19.05 -8.43
CA THR A 89 15.97 17.67 -8.78
C THR A 89 16.82 16.73 -7.90
N PRO A 90 16.43 16.57 -6.63
CA PRO A 90 17.21 15.81 -5.66
C PRO A 90 17.28 14.31 -5.96
N ALA A 91 16.34 13.79 -6.74
CA ALA A 91 16.33 12.40 -7.16
C ALA A 91 16.23 12.29 -8.69
N VAL A 92 17.27 11.75 -9.30
CA VAL A 92 17.37 11.45 -10.73
C VAL A 92 17.51 9.95 -10.86
N PHE A 93 16.40 9.26 -11.09
CA PHE A 93 16.35 7.79 -11.16
C PHE A 93 17.12 7.23 -12.35
N SER A 94 17.22 7.98 -13.46
CA SER A 94 17.99 7.58 -14.65
C SER A 94 19.49 7.38 -14.39
N ARG A 95 19.99 7.83 -13.23
CA ARG A 95 21.39 7.61 -12.79
C ARG A 95 21.59 6.33 -11.98
N LEU A 96 20.51 5.63 -11.63
CA LEU A 96 20.59 4.39 -10.88
C LEU A 96 21.06 3.23 -11.77
N PRO A 97 21.98 2.38 -11.31
CA PRO A 97 22.43 1.19 -12.04
C PRO A 97 21.39 0.05 -11.92
N THR A 98 20.23 0.23 -12.53
CA THR A 98 19.10 -0.70 -12.48
C THR A 98 18.46 -0.82 -13.85
N PRO A 99 17.85 -1.96 -14.23
CA PRO A 99 17.05 -2.07 -15.44
C PRO A 99 15.76 -1.21 -15.39
N PHE A 100 15.38 -0.68 -14.21
CA PHE A 100 14.21 0.15 -14.00
C PHE A 100 14.58 1.54 -13.47
N PRO A 101 15.26 2.40 -14.28
CA PRO A 101 15.77 3.69 -13.83
C PRO A 101 14.69 4.77 -13.75
N TYR A 102 13.54 4.46 -13.18
CA TYR A 102 12.37 5.34 -13.02
C TYR A 102 11.49 4.89 -11.84
N MET A 103 10.69 5.79 -11.36
CA MET A 103 9.58 5.49 -10.47
C MET A 103 8.33 5.25 -11.33
N MET A 104 7.68 4.09 -11.18
CA MET A 104 6.42 3.79 -11.86
C MET A 104 5.27 4.37 -11.03
N ILE A 105 4.37 5.10 -11.69
CA ILE A 105 3.18 5.69 -11.07
C ILE A 105 1.94 5.02 -11.65
N MET A 106 1.18 4.36 -10.79
CA MET A 106 -0.11 3.73 -11.13
C MET A 106 -1.01 3.66 -9.90
N PRO A 107 -2.34 3.58 -10.06
CA PRO A 107 -3.24 3.41 -8.93
C PRO A 107 -2.88 2.17 -8.10
N GLN A 108 -2.73 2.35 -6.79
CA GLN A 108 -2.35 1.24 -5.88
C GLN A 108 -3.31 0.06 -5.97
N ALA A 109 -4.63 0.31 -6.12
CA ALA A 109 -5.62 -0.75 -6.30
C ALA A 109 -5.26 -1.69 -7.45
N ARG A 110 -4.87 -1.12 -8.61
CA ARG A 110 -4.44 -1.89 -9.80
C ARG A 110 -3.21 -2.74 -9.52
N PHE A 111 -2.25 -2.19 -8.80
CA PHE A 111 -1.05 -2.93 -8.40
C PHE A 111 -1.38 -4.09 -7.47
N LEU A 112 -2.23 -3.86 -6.45
CA LEU A 112 -2.65 -4.89 -5.51
C LEU A 112 -3.47 -5.99 -6.20
N GLU A 113 -4.41 -5.64 -7.06
CA GLU A 113 -5.20 -6.58 -7.86
C GLU A 113 -4.29 -7.45 -8.74
N PHE A 114 -3.28 -6.85 -9.38
CA PHE A 114 -2.30 -7.55 -10.20
C PHE A 114 -1.55 -8.60 -9.38
N LEU A 115 -1.02 -8.24 -8.22
CA LEU A 115 -0.28 -9.16 -7.35
C LEU A 115 -1.18 -10.28 -6.80
N VAL A 116 -2.40 -9.95 -6.37
CA VAL A 116 -3.36 -10.92 -5.87
C VAL A 116 -3.81 -11.88 -6.97
N LYS A 117 -4.02 -11.39 -8.19
CA LYS A 117 -4.35 -12.24 -9.34
C LYS A 117 -3.25 -13.27 -9.61
N ASP A 118 -1.98 -12.89 -9.44
CA ASP A 118 -0.87 -13.86 -9.56
C ASP A 118 -0.81 -14.80 -8.36
N ALA A 119 -0.98 -14.31 -7.13
CA ALA A 119 -0.99 -15.12 -5.91
C ALA A 119 -2.06 -16.21 -5.94
N LYS A 120 -3.25 -15.91 -6.45
CA LYS A 120 -4.37 -16.87 -6.60
C LYS A 120 -4.07 -18.07 -7.53
N ARG A 121 -2.98 -18.03 -8.30
CA ARG A 121 -2.53 -19.17 -9.12
C ARG A 121 -1.90 -20.28 -8.27
N TYR A 122 -1.53 -19.99 -7.04
CA TYR A 122 -0.90 -20.93 -6.13
C TYR A 122 -1.95 -21.55 -5.20
N PRO A 123 -2.05 -22.89 -5.13
CA PRO A 123 -3.06 -23.57 -4.30
C PRO A 123 -2.86 -23.35 -2.81
N HIS A 124 -1.69 -22.82 -2.42
CA HIS A 124 -1.32 -22.51 -1.04
C HIS A 124 -1.73 -21.10 -0.58
N PHE A 125 -2.32 -20.30 -1.48
CA PHE A 125 -2.75 -18.94 -1.18
C PHE A 125 -4.25 -18.88 -0.93
N ASP A 126 -4.63 -18.35 0.22
CA ASP A 126 -6.02 -18.01 0.56
C ASP A 126 -6.14 -16.51 0.89
N LEU A 127 -7.19 -15.86 0.38
CA LEU A 127 -7.48 -14.45 0.62
C LEU A 127 -8.88 -14.30 1.19
N LYS A 128 -8.98 -13.61 2.32
CA LYS A 128 -10.25 -13.21 2.94
C LYS A 128 -10.35 -11.68 2.94
N LEU A 129 -11.26 -11.16 2.14
CA LEU A 129 -11.65 -9.74 2.13
C LEU A 129 -12.81 -9.52 3.12
N GLY A 130 -12.94 -8.31 3.67
CA GLY A 130 -13.94 -7.97 4.67
C GLY A 130 -13.67 -8.60 6.05
N ALA A 131 -12.48 -9.14 6.28
CA ALA A 131 -12.09 -9.84 7.50
C ALA A 131 -11.45 -8.87 8.51
N HIS A 132 -12.22 -8.42 9.47
CA HIS A 132 -11.78 -7.53 10.54
C HIS A 132 -11.23 -8.33 11.72
N VAL A 133 -9.92 -8.25 11.95
CA VAL A 133 -9.27 -8.90 13.09
C VAL A 133 -9.75 -8.27 14.39
N ASP A 134 -10.23 -9.09 15.33
CA ASP A 134 -10.70 -8.65 16.65
C ASP A 134 -9.99 -9.33 17.83
N GLY A 135 -9.21 -10.40 17.61
CA GLY A 135 -8.46 -11.09 18.65
C GLY A 135 -7.20 -11.80 18.16
N LEU A 136 -6.30 -12.10 19.10
CA LEU A 136 -5.21 -13.06 18.91
C LEU A 136 -5.62 -14.38 19.53
N ILE A 137 -5.25 -15.50 18.92
CA ILE A 137 -5.35 -16.84 19.50
C ILE A 137 -4.02 -17.13 20.16
N GLU A 138 -4.05 -17.27 21.48
CA GLU A 138 -2.85 -17.51 22.28
C GLU A 138 -2.91 -18.86 22.97
N GLU A 139 -1.82 -19.61 22.89
CA GLU A 139 -1.66 -20.90 23.56
C GLU A 139 -0.23 -21.00 24.14
N ASN A 140 -0.14 -21.33 25.41
CA ASN A 140 1.14 -21.48 26.11
C ASN A 140 2.08 -20.27 25.97
N GLY A 141 1.53 -19.06 26.01
CA GLY A 141 2.29 -17.80 25.88
C GLY A 141 2.77 -17.47 24.47
N ALA A 142 2.30 -18.17 23.45
CA ALA A 142 2.62 -17.91 22.06
C ALA A 142 1.37 -17.61 21.23
N VAL A 143 1.45 -16.66 20.31
CA VAL A 143 0.41 -16.39 19.33
C VAL A 143 0.34 -17.55 18.34
N ARG A 144 -0.84 -18.17 18.22
CA ARG A 144 -1.13 -19.33 17.37
C ARG A 144 -2.16 -19.02 16.28
N GLY A 145 -2.46 -17.76 16.07
CA GLY A 145 -3.39 -17.33 15.05
C GLY A 145 -4.14 -16.06 15.42
N ILE A 146 -5.22 -15.82 14.69
CA ILE A 146 -6.08 -14.67 14.88
C ILE A 146 -7.56 -15.07 14.84
N ALA A 147 -8.39 -14.32 15.57
CA ALA A 147 -9.84 -14.30 15.42
C ALA A 147 -10.24 -13.06 14.61
N TYR A 148 -11.25 -13.22 13.75
CA TYR A 148 -11.75 -12.13 12.89
C TYR A 148 -13.27 -12.19 12.74
N ARG A 149 -13.85 -11.08 12.28
CA ARG A 149 -15.26 -10.98 11.87
C ARG A 149 -15.34 -10.59 10.40
N ALA A 150 -16.24 -11.23 9.66
CA ALA A 150 -16.58 -10.91 8.28
C ALA A 150 -18.11 -10.72 8.18
N GLY A 151 -18.57 -9.46 8.26
CA GLY A 151 -19.98 -9.15 8.50
C GLY A 151 -20.43 -9.65 9.87
N ASP A 152 -21.46 -10.51 9.91
CA ASP A 152 -21.99 -11.12 11.13
C ASP A 152 -21.31 -12.46 11.50
N GLU A 153 -20.47 -12.98 10.60
CA GLU A 153 -19.76 -14.23 10.81
C GLU A 153 -18.46 -14.01 11.59
N ARG A 154 -18.15 -14.93 12.50
CA ARG A 154 -16.87 -15.03 13.18
C ARG A 154 -16.09 -16.20 12.64
N GLY A 155 -14.78 -16.04 12.52
CA GLY A 155 -13.89 -17.09 12.09
C GLY A 155 -12.54 -17.00 12.78
N GLU A 156 -11.77 -18.06 12.66
CA GLU A 156 -10.42 -18.18 13.17
C GLU A 156 -9.47 -18.59 12.04
N VAL A 157 -8.23 -18.11 12.11
CA VAL A 157 -7.12 -18.62 11.31
C VAL A 157 -6.02 -19.01 12.26
N ARG A 158 -5.79 -20.31 12.41
CA ARG A 158 -4.66 -20.83 13.17
C ARG A 158 -3.40 -20.85 12.31
N ALA A 159 -2.29 -20.37 12.84
CA ALA A 159 -1.04 -20.22 12.09
C ALA A 159 0.18 -20.45 12.99
N GLN A 160 1.26 -20.97 12.39
CA GLN A 160 2.56 -21.06 13.06
C GLN A 160 3.19 -19.67 13.23
N LEU A 161 2.97 -18.78 12.24
CA LEU A 161 3.43 -17.40 12.25
C LEU A 161 2.28 -16.46 11.88
N THR A 162 2.11 -15.40 12.65
CA THR A 162 1.20 -14.29 12.32
C THR A 162 2.01 -13.04 12.03
N VAL A 163 1.79 -12.44 10.86
CA VAL A 163 2.47 -11.22 10.43
C VAL A 163 1.48 -10.06 10.37
N ALA A 164 1.76 -9.00 11.15
CA ALA A 164 0.99 -7.76 11.13
C ALA A 164 1.49 -6.85 10.01
N ALA A 165 0.73 -6.73 8.93
CA ALA A 165 0.95 -5.82 7.81
C ALA A 165 -0.24 -4.83 7.65
N ASP A 166 -1.03 -4.63 8.72
CA ASP A 166 -2.27 -3.87 8.79
C ASP A 166 -2.06 -2.35 9.01
N GLY A 167 -0.84 -1.88 8.73
CA GLY A 167 -0.52 -0.49 8.53
C GLY A 167 -0.40 0.36 9.80
N ARG A 168 -0.49 1.68 9.61
CA ARG A 168 -0.22 2.69 10.64
C ARG A 168 -1.07 2.51 11.89
N PHE A 169 -2.34 2.16 11.73
CA PHE A 169 -3.29 1.98 12.83
C PHE A 169 -3.48 0.50 13.22
N SER A 170 -2.45 -0.30 13.05
CA SER A 170 -2.43 -1.75 13.25
C SER A 170 -3.24 -2.19 14.47
N ARG A 171 -4.25 -3.01 14.20
CA ARG A 171 -5.06 -3.66 15.22
C ARG A 171 -4.27 -4.79 15.89
N VAL A 172 -3.53 -5.55 15.09
CA VAL A 172 -2.70 -6.67 15.58
C VAL A 172 -1.63 -6.17 16.54
N ARG A 173 -0.96 -5.06 16.22
CA ARG A 173 0.01 -4.43 17.11
C ARG A 173 -0.60 -4.07 18.47
N LYS A 174 -1.81 -3.48 18.47
CA LYS A 174 -2.50 -3.14 19.72
C LYS A 174 -2.88 -4.38 20.53
N LEU A 175 -3.38 -5.43 19.87
CA LEU A 175 -3.73 -6.70 20.51
C LEU A 175 -2.50 -7.39 21.10
N ALA A 176 -1.34 -7.24 20.48
CA ALA A 176 -0.06 -7.76 20.99
C ALA A 176 0.58 -6.89 22.10
N GLY A 177 -0.09 -5.81 22.54
CA GLY A 177 0.44 -4.93 23.59
C GLY A 177 1.65 -4.10 23.16
N LEU A 178 1.91 -3.95 21.85
CA LEU A 178 3.05 -3.19 21.32
C LEU A 178 2.67 -1.72 21.11
N GLU A 179 3.37 -0.82 21.82
CA GLU A 179 3.16 0.62 21.74
C GLU A 179 4.11 1.28 20.72
N PRO A 180 3.60 2.08 19.76
CA PRO A 180 4.45 2.80 18.84
C PRO A 180 5.08 4.03 19.48
N ILE A 181 6.34 4.30 19.20
CA ILE A 181 6.96 5.59 19.51
C ILE A 181 6.56 6.58 18.43
N SER A 182 5.82 7.62 18.80
CA SER A 182 5.41 8.67 17.87
C SER A 182 6.49 9.74 17.75
N THR A 183 7.06 9.87 16.55
CA THR A 183 8.07 10.90 16.23
C THR A 183 7.55 11.94 15.25
N SER A 184 6.28 11.83 14.80
CA SER A 184 5.72 12.67 13.75
C SER A 184 5.39 14.07 14.24
N GLY A 185 5.74 15.08 13.43
CA GLY A 185 5.26 16.45 13.57
C GLY A 185 3.74 16.57 13.32
N ALA A 186 3.22 17.77 13.60
CA ALA A 186 1.79 18.10 13.48
C ALA A 186 1.36 18.39 12.03
N MET A 187 1.75 17.54 11.06
CA MET A 187 1.38 17.70 9.65
C MET A 187 0.42 16.63 9.19
N GLU A 188 -0.52 17.01 8.34
CA GLU A 188 -1.45 16.12 7.65
C GLU A 188 -1.34 16.33 6.13
N ILE A 189 -1.66 15.30 5.37
CA ILE A 189 -1.72 15.37 3.92
C ILE A 189 -3.16 15.12 3.49
N LEU A 190 -3.76 16.11 2.81
CA LEU A 190 -5.03 15.97 2.14
C LEU A 190 -4.77 15.56 0.69
N TRP A 191 -5.20 14.36 0.34
CA TRP A 191 -5.08 13.85 -1.01
C TRP A 191 -6.36 14.13 -1.82
N PHE A 192 -6.21 14.48 -3.09
CA PHE A 192 -7.31 14.67 -4.03
C PHE A 192 -6.84 14.45 -5.46
N ARG A 193 -7.79 14.41 -6.41
CA ARG A 193 -7.52 14.20 -7.84
C ARG A 193 -8.06 15.35 -8.64
N LEU A 194 -7.36 15.67 -9.72
CA LEU A 194 -7.82 16.59 -10.74
C LEU A 194 -7.64 15.95 -12.12
N PRO A 195 -8.58 16.15 -13.04
CA PRO A 195 -8.40 15.69 -14.41
C PRO A 195 -7.21 16.41 -15.06
N ARG A 196 -6.48 15.71 -15.91
CA ARG A 196 -5.42 16.31 -16.73
C ARG A 196 -6.01 17.06 -17.89
N ARG A 197 -5.34 18.14 -18.27
CA ARG A 197 -5.69 18.92 -19.46
C ARG A 197 -4.84 18.45 -20.66
N PRO A 198 -5.33 18.63 -21.90
CA PRO A 198 -4.48 18.46 -23.06
C PRO A 198 -3.26 19.39 -22.97
N GLY A 199 -2.06 18.83 -23.13
CA GLY A 199 -0.80 19.57 -23.03
C GLY A 199 -0.13 19.56 -21.65
N ASP A 200 -0.76 19.00 -20.62
CA ASP A 200 -0.09 18.78 -19.35
C ASP A 200 1.06 17.77 -19.51
N ALA A 201 2.19 17.99 -18.80
CA ALA A 201 3.33 17.08 -18.80
C ALA A 201 2.91 15.68 -18.33
N HIS A 202 3.45 14.62 -18.96
CA HIS A 202 2.95 13.25 -18.74
C HIS A 202 3.69 12.48 -17.64
N ASP A 203 4.90 12.88 -17.28
CA ASP A 203 5.87 12.13 -16.49
C ASP A 203 6.28 12.85 -15.20
N GLU A 204 5.39 13.65 -14.64
CA GLU A 204 5.72 14.46 -13.47
C GLU A 204 5.54 13.71 -12.14
N ALA A 205 6.63 13.77 -11.34
CA ALA A 205 6.63 13.56 -9.92
C ALA A 205 7.35 14.73 -9.26
N ALA A 206 6.62 15.53 -8.48
CA ALA A 206 7.17 16.74 -7.89
C ALA A 206 6.58 17.04 -6.52
N ILE A 207 7.29 17.84 -5.75
CA ILE A 207 6.75 18.62 -4.63
C ILE A 207 6.85 20.09 -5.01
N ASP A 208 5.69 20.74 -5.06
CA ASP A 208 5.59 22.18 -5.21
C ASP A 208 5.58 22.84 -3.83
N VAL A 209 6.54 23.73 -3.59
CA VAL A 209 6.73 24.42 -2.31
C VAL A 209 6.46 25.91 -2.51
N GLY A 210 5.26 26.32 -2.17
CA GLY A 210 4.88 27.74 -2.13
C GLY A 210 5.13 28.38 -0.75
N PRO A 211 4.93 29.71 -0.61
CA PRO A 211 5.20 30.43 0.64
C PRO A 211 4.41 29.91 1.85
N ARG A 212 3.28 29.28 1.66
CA ARG A 212 2.37 28.77 2.72
C ARG A 212 1.78 27.41 2.42
N GLN A 213 2.29 26.70 1.41
CA GLN A 213 1.74 25.44 0.95
C GLN A 213 2.85 24.52 0.46
N VAL A 214 2.64 23.23 0.65
CA VAL A 214 3.44 22.18 0.04
C VAL A 214 2.47 21.22 -0.63
N ILE A 215 2.65 20.98 -1.92
CA ILE A 215 1.78 20.11 -2.70
C ILE A 215 2.64 19.02 -3.36
N ALA A 216 2.37 17.77 -3.02
CA ALA A 216 2.90 16.65 -3.78
C ALA A 216 2.08 16.49 -5.07
N VAL A 217 2.75 16.34 -6.20
CA VAL A 217 2.16 16.22 -7.54
C VAL A 217 2.63 14.91 -8.14
N LEU A 218 1.69 14.04 -8.51
CA LEU A 218 1.97 12.77 -9.18
C LEU A 218 1.08 12.66 -10.43
N GLY A 219 1.74 12.56 -11.59
CA GLY A 219 1.06 12.36 -12.87
C GLY A 219 0.58 10.93 -13.01
N ARG A 220 -0.73 10.74 -13.19
CA ARG A 220 -1.34 9.49 -13.64
C ARG A 220 -1.71 9.57 -15.12
N PRO A 221 -2.06 8.49 -15.81
CA PRO A 221 -2.38 8.54 -17.24
C PRO A 221 -3.47 9.56 -17.62
N HIS A 222 -4.48 9.76 -16.78
CA HIS A 222 -5.64 10.60 -17.09
C HIS A 222 -5.96 11.66 -16.04
N GLU A 223 -5.25 11.68 -14.94
CA GLU A 223 -5.51 12.55 -13.80
C GLU A 223 -4.23 12.90 -13.05
N TRP A 224 -4.29 13.97 -12.28
CA TRP A 224 -3.28 14.31 -11.28
C TRP A 224 -3.67 13.75 -9.92
N GLN A 225 -2.77 13.08 -9.25
CA GLN A 225 -2.84 12.77 -7.85
C GLN A 225 -2.12 13.87 -7.08
N LEU A 226 -2.83 14.62 -6.26
CA LEU A 226 -2.30 15.75 -5.51
C LEU A 226 -2.39 15.50 -4.00
N GLY A 227 -1.31 15.86 -3.28
CA GLY A 227 -1.27 15.79 -1.83
C GLY A 227 -0.95 17.16 -1.24
N TYR A 228 -1.95 17.85 -0.69
CA TYR A 228 -1.72 19.09 0.05
C TYR A 228 -1.23 18.80 1.46
N VAL A 229 -0.04 19.28 1.80
CA VAL A 229 0.56 19.14 3.12
C VAL A 229 0.22 20.37 3.95
N GLY A 230 -0.44 20.18 5.06
CA GLY A 230 -0.85 21.26 5.95
C GLY A 230 -0.71 20.90 7.44
N PRO A 231 -0.90 21.87 8.35
CA PRO A 231 -0.97 21.61 9.78
C PRO A 231 -2.16 20.68 10.11
N ARG A 232 -2.07 19.96 11.22
CA ARG A 232 -3.01 18.89 11.62
C ARG A 232 -4.49 19.29 11.63
N ASP A 233 -4.83 20.55 11.71
CA ASP A 233 -6.21 21.06 11.69
C ASP A 233 -6.63 21.71 10.35
N ALA A 234 -5.81 21.62 9.32
CA ALA A 234 -6.11 22.25 8.03
C ALA A 234 -7.38 21.67 7.38
N THR A 235 -7.62 20.36 7.56
CA THR A 235 -8.81 19.67 7.08
C THR A 235 -10.10 20.04 7.81
N ALA A 236 -10.02 20.35 9.10
CA ALA A 236 -11.18 20.79 9.88
C ALA A 236 -11.68 22.17 9.42
N ARG A 237 -10.76 23.08 9.08
CA ARG A 237 -11.09 24.45 8.62
C ARG A 237 -11.65 24.52 7.20
N SER A 238 -11.37 23.54 6.35
CA SER A 238 -11.93 23.50 4.99
C SER A 238 -13.38 23.00 4.96
N ARG A 239 -13.80 22.17 5.92
CA ARG A 239 -15.19 21.67 6.04
C ARG A 239 -16.19 22.68 6.57
N THR A 240 -15.73 23.75 7.21
CA THR A 240 -16.58 24.80 7.78
C THR A 240 -16.78 26.01 6.86
N ARG A 241 -16.22 26.00 5.64
CA ARG A 241 -16.35 27.09 4.66
C ARG A 241 -17.02 26.68 3.33
N GLY A 242 -17.70 25.53 3.31
CA GLY A 242 -18.51 25.05 2.19
C GLY A 242 -19.99 25.13 2.50
#